data_76d3da1207607d0dc7a6c4838999527a
#
_entry.id   76d3da1207607d0dc7a6c4838999527a
#
_cell.length_a   1.000
_cell.length_b   1.000
_cell.length_c   1.000
_cell.angle_alpha   90.00
_cell.angle_beta   90.00
_cell.angle_gamma   90.00
#
_symmetry.space_group_name_H-M   'P 1'
#
loop_
_entity.id
_entity.type
_entity.pdbx_description
1 polymer ?
#
loop_
_entity_poly.entity_id
_entity_poly.type
_entity_poly.pdbx_seq_one_letter_code
_entity_poly.pdbx_strand_id
1 'polypeptide(L)'
;MKNDLQITHVSINLSMYALMQYLFLFDEDTIENHTHFFFGPGLNKEVCKNFRNATYFPNTSKLSPLRRLTLKLGLRITKNWKYPFLKTAKIYAQDQEYPSILIGRRDYSLLSDGPNCITIHMNDGSTIMALQRATNNTLKGKVVSLIYGDILLNYYGNNKYCKEFFMTEVNSSPILEGKIVHVNPLQELWNNSSTDKQRYILSKYNLYDEDMDTLRSKPIAYMSQPDVDNRLLSTEEQYNLVAAILKNYDSSQIIIKTHPRDTFDYRKYFPGITVFDKPVNMELLALAGIKFSKFITICSTSVFGIPYDTEIDWYGAEINSKLLAHYGEFNPNRPYTKMHLK
;
A
#
# COMPACT_ATOMS: atom_id res chain seq x y z
N MET A 1 10.40 -37.13 -2.43
CA MET A 1 10.86 -36.39 -1.26
C MET A 1 10.49 -34.94 -1.50
N LYS A 2 9.51 -34.38 -0.78
CA LYS A 2 9.31 -32.92 -0.75
C LYS A 2 10.53 -32.37 -0.01
N ASN A 3 11.42 -31.67 -0.72
CA ASN A 3 12.38 -30.83 -0.04
C ASN A 3 11.56 -29.85 0.80
N ASP A 4 11.58 -30.03 2.11
CA ASP A 4 11.01 -29.05 3.04
C ASP A 4 11.85 -27.77 2.89
N LEU A 5 11.40 -26.90 2.00
CA LEU A 5 12.01 -25.58 1.79
C LEU A 5 11.97 -24.83 3.12
N GLN A 6 13.14 -24.55 3.66
CA GLN A 6 13.24 -23.86 4.93
C GLN A 6 12.83 -22.38 4.76
N ILE A 7 11.69 -21.99 5.31
CA ILE A 7 11.28 -20.59 5.36
C ILE A 7 12.17 -19.82 6.34
N THR A 8 12.99 -18.95 5.80
CA THR A 8 13.94 -18.09 6.54
C THR A 8 13.48 -16.64 6.63
N HIS A 9 12.52 -16.23 5.79
CA HIS A 9 11.99 -14.87 5.69
C HIS A 9 10.47 -14.89 5.80
N VAL A 10 9.92 -13.86 6.41
CA VAL A 10 8.49 -13.61 6.48
C VAL A 10 8.26 -12.17 6.02
N SER A 11 7.40 -12.00 5.02
CA SER A 11 6.99 -10.68 4.53
C SER A 11 5.51 -10.45 4.83
N ILE A 12 5.19 -9.40 5.59
CA ILE A 12 3.82 -9.08 6.00
C ILE A 12 3.43 -7.75 5.34
N ASN A 13 2.69 -7.82 4.25
CA ASN A 13 2.36 -6.69 3.40
C ASN A 13 0.87 -6.36 3.47
N LEU A 14 0.58 -5.08 3.61
CA LEU A 14 -0.77 -4.53 3.64
C LEU A 14 -1.02 -3.58 2.47
N SER A 15 0.05 -3.17 1.78
CA SER A 15 0.00 -2.34 0.57
C SER A 15 0.85 -2.93 -0.55
N MET A 16 0.52 -2.53 -1.77
CA MET A 16 1.29 -2.88 -2.97
C MET A 16 2.69 -2.26 -2.95
N TYR A 17 2.85 -1.12 -2.27
CA TYR A 17 4.13 -0.42 -2.16
C TYR A 17 5.14 -1.19 -1.30
N ALA A 18 4.74 -1.65 -0.12
CA ALA A 18 5.61 -2.43 0.75
C ALA A 18 5.98 -3.78 0.12
N LEU A 19 5.03 -4.40 -0.61
CA LEU A 19 5.33 -5.61 -1.39
C LEU A 19 6.39 -5.33 -2.45
N MET A 20 6.25 -4.26 -3.22
CA MET A 20 7.23 -3.84 -4.23
C MET A 20 8.61 -3.63 -3.61
N GLN A 21 8.69 -2.91 -2.49
CA GLN A 21 9.95 -2.69 -1.77
C GLN A 21 10.60 -4.02 -1.37
N TYR A 22 9.82 -4.97 -0.83
CA TYR A 22 10.33 -6.30 -0.48
C TYR A 22 10.90 -7.04 -1.70
N LEU A 23 10.20 -7.02 -2.83
CA LEU A 23 10.64 -7.67 -4.06
C LEU A 23 11.95 -7.09 -4.61
N PHE A 24 12.21 -5.81 -4.40
CA PHE A 24 13.50 -5.20 -4.76
C PHE A 24 14.64 -5.63 -3.85
N LEU A 25 14.37 -5.79 -2.55
CA LEU A 25 15.41 -6.06 -1.55
C LEU A 25 16.00 -7.47 -1.63
N PHE A 26 15.26 -8.44 -2.17
CA PHE A 26 15.65 -9.85 -2.15
C PHE A 26 15.73 -10.44 -3.55
N ASP A 27 16.61 -11.45 -3.71
CA ASP A 27 16.70 -12.23 -4.94
C ASP A 27 15.49 -13.16 -5.13
N GLU A 28 15.37 -13.70 -6.34
CA GLU A 28 14.22 -14.52 -6.73
C GLU A 28 14.14 -15.82 -5.93
N ASP A 29 15.29 -16.46 -5.63
CA ASP A 29 15.31 -17.69 -4.85
C ASP A 29 14.81 -17.47 -3.43
N THR A 30 15.27 -16.39 -2.79
CA THR A 30 14.77 -15.96 -1.47
C THR A 30 13.26 -15.73 -1.50
N ILE A 31 12.75 -15.02 -2.53
CA ILE A 31 11.32 -14.72 -2.68
C ILE A 31 10.49 -15.97 -2.88
N GLU A 32 10.89 -16.86 -3.82
CA GLU A 32 10.10 -18.03 -4.21
C GLU A 32 10.18 -19.17 -3.19
N ASN A 33 11.37 -19.41 -2.68
CA ASN A 33 11.66 -20.65 -1.95
C ASN A 33 11.81 -20.45 -0.44
N HIS A 34 12.20 -19.26 0.00
CA HIS A 34 12.57 -19.02 1.40
C HIS A 34 11.71 -17.98 2.11
N THR A 35 10.75 -17.35 1.41
CA THR A 35 9.83 -16.37 2.00
C THR A 35 8.42 -16.93 2.13
N HIS A 36 7.80 -16.71 3.30
CA HIS A 36 6.36 -16.83 3.47
C HIS A 36 5.71 -15.46 3.53
N PHE A 37 4.75 -15.23 2.65
CA PHE A 37 4.02 -13.97 2.55
C PHE A 37 2.72 -14.01 3.35
N PHE A 38 2.47 -12.98 4.13
CA PHE A 38 1.18 -12.70 4.71
C PHE A 38 0.61 -11.44 4.07
N PHE A 39 -0.47 -11.60 3.33
CA PHE A 39 -1.11 -10.51 2.61
C PHE A 39 -2.35 -10.00 3.35
N GLY A 40 -2.40 -8.71 3.59
CA GLY A 40 -3.56 -8.05 4.17
C GLY A 40 -4.61 -7.64 3.14
N PRO A 41 -5.75 -7.12 3.61
CA PRO A 41 -6.89 -6.80 2.75
C PRO A 41 -6.65 -5.62 1.79
N GLY A 42 -5.54 -4.90 1.93
CA GLY A 42 -5.14 -3.83 1.01
C GLY A 42 -4.51 -4.33 -0.29
N LEU A 43 -4.10 -5.62 -0.35
CA LEU A 43 -3.56 -6.21 -1.56
C LEU A 43 -4.65 -6.88 -2.39
N ASN A 44 -4.46 -6.85 -3.71
CA ASN A 44 -5.33 -7.55 -4.63
C ASN A 44 -5.06 -9.06 -4.59
N LYS A 45 -6.12 -9.87 -4.54
CA LYS A 45 -6.01 -11.32 -4.44
C LYS A 45 -5.36 -11.97 -5.67
N GLU A 46 -5.53 -11.39 -6.85
CA GLU A 46 -4.94 -11.93 -8.07
C GLU A 46 -3.40 -11.80 -8.04
N VAL A 47 -2.89 -10.68 -7.52
CA VAL A 47 -1.46 -10.52 -7.27
C VAL A 47 -0.97 -11.52 -6.22
N CYS A 48 -1.73 -11.73 -5.15
CA CYS A 48 -1.35 -12.67 -4.09
C CYS A 48 -1.19 -14.12 -4.59
N LYS A 49 -1.92 -14.52 -5.64
CA LYS A 49 -1.82 -15.86 -6.25
C LYS A 49 -0.47 -16.13 -6.95
N ASN A 50 0.27 -15.08 -7.29
CA ASN A 50 1.58 -15.18 -7.93
C ASN A 50 2.70 -15.57 -6.96
N PHE A 51 2.37 -15.80 -5.68
CA PHE A 51 3.33 -16.15 -4.64
C PHE A 51 3.07 -17.57 -4.11
N ARG A 52 4.08 -18.41 -4.18
CA ARG A 52 3.97 -19.85 -3.84
C ARG A 52 3.63 -20.08 -2.38
N ASN A 53 4.29 -19.36 -1.47
CA ASN A 53 4.14 -19.51 -0.02
C ASN A 53 3.39 -18.30 0.54
N ALA A 54 2.07 -18.26 0.41
CA ALA A 54 1.30 -17.11 0.79
C ALA A 54 0.06 -17.46 1.62
N THR A 55 -0.27 -16.56 2.54
CA THR A 55 -1.51 -16.56 3.31
C THR A 55 -2.19 -15.20 3.18
N TYR A 56 -3.44 -15.18 2.74
CA TYR A 56 -4.23 -13.96 2.63
C TYR A 56 -5.14 -13.78 3.85
N PHE A 57 -5.10 -12.60 4.45
CA PHE A 57 -6.01 -12.22 5.54
C PHE A 57 -7.19 -11.43 5.00
N PRO A 58 -8.43 -11.88 5.28
CA PRO A 58 -9.61 -11.19 4.80
C PRO A 58 -9.80 -9.83 5.48
N ASN A 59 -10.52 -8.93 4.81
CA ASN A 59 -10.94 -7.67 5.42
C ASN A 59 -11.89 -7.92 6.58
N THR A 60 -11.45 -7.60 7.81
CA THR A 60 -12.25 -7.78 9.01
C THR A 60 -13.24 -6.64 9.28
N SER A 61 -13.16 -5.52 8.55
CA SER A 61 -14.06 -4.38 8.75
C SER A 61 -15.54 -4.74 8.50
N LYS A 62 -15.78 -5.73 7.62
CA LYS A 62 -17.11 -6.25 7.30
C LYS A 62 -17.62 -7.31 8.30
N LEU A 63 -16.80 -7.72 9.27
CA LEU A 63 -17.18 -8.72 10.28
C LEU A 63 -17.79 -8.05 11.51
N SER A 64 -18.70 -8.76 12.20
CA SER A 64 -19.18 -8.34 13.52
C SER A 64 -18.02 -8.26 14.53
N PRO A 65 -18.11 -7.41 15.56
CA PRO A 65 -17.07 -7.26 16.56
C PRO A 65 -16.64 -8.59 17.22
N LEU A 66 -17.61 -9.46 17.54
CA LEU A 66 -17.34 -10.77 18.13
C LEU A 66 -16.57 -11.68 17.19
N ARG A 67 -17.00 -11.76 15.91
CA ARG A 67 -16.35 -12.59 14.90
C ARG A 67 -14.93 -12.09 14.59
N ARG A 68 -14.73 -10.79 14.63
CA ARG A 68 -13.40 -10.17 14.49
C ARG A 68 -12.49 -10.54 15.65
N LEU A 69 -13.01 -10.46 16.88
CA LEU A 69 -12.28 -10.82 18.08
C LEU A 69 -11.88 -12.31 18.09
N THR A 70 -12.81 -13.21 17.80
CA THR A 70 -12.55 -14.67 17.75
C THR A 70 -11.51 -15.03 16.70
N LEU A 71 -11.54 -14.40 15.51
CA LEU A 71 -10.53 -14.60 14.48
C LEU A 71 -9.13 -14.19 14.95
N LYS A 72 -9.02 -13.04 15.60
CA LYS A 72 -7.74 -12.49 16.05
C LYS A 72 -7.17 -13.27 17.24
N LEU A 73 -8.00 -13.63 18.20
CA LEU A 73 -7.60 -14.50 19.30
C LEU A 73 -7.17 -15.88 18.80
N GLY A 74 -7.94 -16.46 17.88
CA GLY A 74 -7.59 -17.73 17.23
C GLY A 74 -6.22 -17.67 16.56
N LEU A 75 -5.95 -16.62 15.77
CA LEU A 75 -4.65 -16.42 15.15
C LEU A 75 -3.52 -16.28 16.19
N ARG A 76 -3.74 -15.50 17.23
CA ARG A 76 -2.74 -15.30 18.31
C ARG A 76 -2.36 -16.62 18.99
N ILE A 77 -3.34 -17.47 19.28
CA ILE A 77 -3.12 -18.75 19.97
C ILE A 77 -2.45 -19.77 19.04
N THR A 78 -2.90 -19.83 17.79
CA THR A 78 -2.51 -20.90 16.85
C THR A 78 -1.30 -20.58 15.99
N LYS A 79 -0.86 -19.31 15.90
CA LYS A 79 0.16 -18.86 14.94
C LYS A 79 1.46 -19.67 15.00
N ASN A 80 1.97 -19.97 16.19
CA ASN A 80 3.23 -20.69 16.35
C ASN A 80 3.12 -22.17 16.00
N TRP A 81 1.95 -22.74 16.08
CA TRP A 81 1.66 -24.10 15.64
C TRP A 81 1.38 -24.15 14.15
N LYS A 82 0.58 -23.21 13.65
CA LYS A 82 0.21 -23.15 12.23
C LYS A 82 1.35 -22.63 11.34
N TYR A 83 2.20 -21.76 11.87
CA TYR A 83 3.31 -21.14 11.18
C TYR A 83 4.59 -21.26 12.02
N PRO A 84 5.16 -22.49 12.17
CA PRO A 84 6.30 -22.73 13.05
C PRO A 84 7.53 -21.90 12.72
N PHE A 85 7.72 -21.55 11.43
CA PHE A 85 8.80 -20.69 10.95
C PHE A 85 8.77 -19.29 11.54
N LEU A 86 7.62 -18.80 12.04
CA LEU A 86 7.55 -17.52 12.74
C LEU A 86 8.47 -17.44 13.97
N LYS A 87 8.96 -18.56 14.48
CA LYS A 87 9.90 -18.57 15.63
C LYS A 87 11.31 -18.16 15.23
N THR A 88 11.75 -18.45 14.01
CA THR A 88 13.14 -18.31 13.57
C THR A 88 13.35 -17.36 12.41
N ALA A 89 12.37 -17.24 11.50
CA ALA A 89 12.48 -16.42 10.31
C ALA A 89 12.70 -14.94 10.63
N LYS A 90 13.43 -14.23 9.77
CA LYS A 90 13.49 -12.77 9.77
C LYS A 90 12.15 -12.20 9.33
N ILE A 91 11.68 -11.16 9.98
CA ILE A 91 10.34 -10.59 9.73
C ILE A 91 10.50 -9.19 9.14
N TYR A 92 9.88 -8.98 7.98
CA TYR A 92 9.77 -7.72 7.27
C TYR A 92 8.28 -7.37 7.18
N ALA A 93 7.87 -6.27 7.77
CA ALA A 93 6.44 -6.01 7.93
C ALA A 93 6.09 -4.53 7.86
N GLN A 94 4.86 -4.26 7.44
CA GLN A 94 4.19 -3.02 7.77
C GLN A 94 3.58 -3.12 9.18
N ASP A 95 3.67 -2.05 9.94
CA ASP A 95 3.30 -2.03 11.35
C ASP A 95 1.81 -1.71 11.54
N GLN A 96 0.98 -2.72 11.50
CA GLN A 96 -0.48 -2.65 11.67
C GLN A 96 -1.04 -3.87 12.42
N GLU A 97 -2.37 -3.98 12.51
CA GLU A 97 -3.07 -4.95 13.35
C GLU A 97 -2.68 -6.43 13.12
N TYR A 98 -2.65 -6.91 11.87
CA TYR A 98 -2.22 -8.29 11.58
C TYR A 98 -0.74 -8.52 11.82
N PRO A 99 0.16 -7.63 11.37
CA PRO A 99 1.57 -7.70 11.74
C PRO A 99 1.76 -7.80 13.24
N SER A 100 1.08 -7.00 14.03
CA SER A 100 1.17 -7.01 15.50
C SER A 100 0.88 -8.39 16.09
N ILE A 101 -0.16 -9.07 15.62
CA ILE A 101 -0.54 -10.40 16.08
C ILE A 101 0.50 -11.46 15.69
N LEU A 102 0.98 -11.41 14.44
CA LEU A 102 1.94 -12.38 13.91
C LEU A 102 3.32 -12.21 14.55
N ILE A 103 3.81 -10.99 14.58
CA ILE A 103 5.12 -10.64 15.14
C ILE A 103 5.13 -10.88 16.66
N GLY A 104 4.15 -10.35 17.39
CA GLY A 104 4.05 -10.49 18.84
C GLY A 104 5.15 -9.70 19.57
N ARG A 105 6.12 -10.41 20.17
CA ARG A 105 7.25 -9.83 20.92
C ARG A 105 8.59 -10.14 20.24
N ARG A 106 8.59 -10.31 18.95
CA ARG A 106 9.80 -10.57 18.18
C ARG A 106 10.34 -9.30 17.54
N ASP A 107 11.64 -9.30 17.33
CA ASP A 107 12.29 -8.27 16.52
C ASP A 107 11.86 -8.40 15.05
N TYR A 108 11.72 -7.26 14.38
CA TYR A 108 11.31 -7.17 12.99
C TYR A 108 11.87 -5.92 12.31
N SER A 109 11.88 -5.95 11.00
CA SER A 109 12.22 -4.81 10.14
C SER A 109 10.93 -4.21 9.59
N LEU A 110 10.81 -2.88 9.61
CA LEU A 110 9.68 -2.17 9.03
C LEU A 110 9.94 -1.87 7.55
N LEU A 111 8.98 -2.19 6.71
CA LEU A 111 8.93 -1.76 5.32
C LEU A 111 8.11 -0.48 5.21
N SER A 112 8.63 0.51 4.51
CA SER A 112 7.90 1.75 4.21
C SER A 112 6.62 1.48 3.42
N ASP A 113 5.57 2.23 3.73
CA ASP A 113 4.28 2.16 3.02
C ASP A 113 4.17 3.18 1.87
N GLY A 114 5.18 3.97 1.68
CA GLY A 114 5.27 4.97 0.65
C GLY A 114 6.33 6.03 0.97
N PRO A 115 6.60 6.92 0.04
CA PRO A 115 7.47 8.05 0.29
C PRO A 115 6.87 8.88 1.43
N ASN A 116 7.67 9.27 2.38
CA ASN A 116 7.27 10.11 3.53
C ASN A 116 6.17 9.54 4.45
N CYS A 117 5.86 8.22 4.39
CA CYS A 117 4.78 7.65 5.21
C CYS A 117 4.97 7.93 6.71
N ILE A 118 6.21 7.85 7.22
CA ILE A 118 6.52 8.16 8.62
C ILE A 118 6.30 9.66 8.91
N THR A 119 6.64 10.54 7.98
CA THR A 119 6.44 12.00 8.13
C THR A 119 4.95 12.38 8.12
N ILE A 120 4.17 11.79 7.21
CA ILE A 120 2.72 12.04 7.12
C ILE A 120 2.04 11.61 8.43
N HIS A 121 2.36 10.43 8.93
CA HIS A 121 1.79 9.95 10.18
C HIS A 121 2.29 10.69 11.41
N MET A 122 3.42 11.37 11.35
CA MET A 122 3.91 12.21 12.45
C MET A 122 3.31 13.62 12.46
N ASN A 123 2.96 14.19 11.33
CA ASN A 123 2.25 15.48 11.31
C ASN A 123 0.84 15.37 11.91
N ASP A 124 0.17 14.20 11.73
CA ASP A 124 -1.01 13.81 12.51
C ASP A 124 -0.65 13.17 13.86
N GLY A 125 0.60 12.82 14.05
CA GLY A 125 1.13 11.92 15.05
C GLY A 125 1.17 12.46 16.46
N SER A 126 1.03 13.77 16.67
CA SER A 126 0.85 14.29 18.04
C SER A 126 -0.42 13.71 18.68
N THR A 127 -1.48 13.52 17.90
CA THR A 127 -2.74 12.91 18.36
C THR A 127 -2.61 11.39 18.49
N ILE A 128 -1.96 10.72 17.54
CA ILE A 128 -1.75 9.25 17.59
C ILE A 128 -0.78 8.88 18.70
N MET A 129 0.32 9.58 18.86
CA MET A 129 1.27 9.34 19.97
C MET A 129 0.67 9.67 21.34
N ALA A 130 -0.16 10.69 21.46
CA ALA A 130 -0.87 11.01 22.70
C ALA A 130 -1.92 9.94 23.02
N LEU A 131 -2.66 9.44 22.04
CA LEU A 131 -3.60 8.33 22.18
C LEU A 131 -2.88 7.01 22.55
N GLN A 132 -1.73 6.72 21.95
CA GLN A 132 -0.93 5.55 22.28
C GLN A 132 -0.39 5.60 23.70
N ARG A 133 0.16 6.73 24.14
CA ARG A 133 0.63 6.92 25.54
C ARG A 133 -0.52 6.80 26.54
N ALA A 134 -1.67 7.38 26.22
CA ALA A 134 -2.85 7.31 27.08
C ALA A 134 -3.44 5.88 27.18
N THR A 135 -3.38 5.08 26.10
CA THR A 135 -3.92 3.72 26.09
C THR A 135 -2.98 2.69 26.70
N ASN A 136 -1.66 2.86 26.64
CA ASN A 136 -0.69 1.91 27.15
C ASN A 136 -0.80 1.68 28.68
N ASN A 137 -1.21 2.69 29.44
CA ASN A 137 -1.32 2.61 30.90
C ASN A 137 -2.75 2.34 31.41
N THR A 138 -3.72 2.17 30.53
CA THR A 138 -5.11 1.90 30.89
C THR A 138 -5.39 0.40 30.95
N LEU A 139 -6.44 -0.02 31.70
CA LEU A 139 -6.93 -1.39 31.67
C LEU A 139 -7.30 -1.84 30.24
N LYS A 140 -7.92 -0.94 29.47
CA LYS A 140 -8.23 -1.15 28.04
C LYS A 140 -6.96 -1.41 27.22
N GLY A 141 -5.88 -0.64 27.44
CA GLY A 141 -4.59 -0.84 26.78
C GLY A 141 -3.98 -2.21 27.09
N LYS A 142 -4.06 -2.66 28.35
CA LYS A 142 -3.58 -4.00 28.75
C LYS A 142 -4.36 -5.12 28.04
N VAL A 143 -5.69 -5.01 27.94
CA VAL A 143 -6.54 -5.97 27.22
C VAL A 143 -6.24 -5.96 25.73
N VAL A 144 -6.09 -4.78 25.12
CA VAL A 144 -5.72 -4.64 23.71
C VAL A 144 -4.35 -5.25 23.44
N SER A 145 -3.35 -4.99 24.28
CA SER A 145 -2.02 -5.62 24.19
C SER A 145 -2.07 -7.14 24.33
N LEU A 146 -2.94 -7.66 25.19
CA LEU A 146 -3.14 -9.10 25.32
C LEU A 146 -3.70 -9.74 24.05
N ILE A 147 -4.62 -9.09 23.38
CA ILE A 147 -5.31 -9.61 22.18
C ILE A 147 -4.48 -9.42 20.91
N TYR A 148 -3.93 -8.23 20.71
CA TYR A 148 -3.31 -7.81 19.46
C TYR A 148 -1.77 -7.80 19.51
N GLY A 149 -1.18 -7.87 20.70
CA GLY A 149 0.26 -7.68 20.91
C GLY A 149 0.62 -6.21 21.20
N ASP A 150 1.78 -6.03 21.84
CA ASP A 150 2.25 -4.71 22.29
C ASP A 150 2.54 -3.75 21.11
N ILE A 151 2.84 -4.30 19.93
CA ILE A 151 3.17 -3.56 18.72
C ILE A 151 1.98 -2.70 18.25
N LEU A 152 0.73 -3.18 18.40
CA LEU A 152 -0.45 -2.42 18.00
C LEU A 152 -0.59 -1.10 18.76
N LEU A 153 -0.03 -0.98 19.95
CA LEU A 153 -0.09 0.24 20.75
C LEU A 153 1.01 1.25 20.39
N ASN A 154 1.98 0.86 19.55
CA ASN A 154 3.13 1.65 19.15
C ASN A 154 3.36 1.46 17.65
N TYR A 155 2.52 2.12 16.84
CA TYR A 155 2.57 2.02 15.38
C TYR A 155 3.85 2.57 14.76
N TYR A 156 4.05 2.26 13.48
CA TYR A 156 5.10 2.80 12.63
C TYR A 156 6.52 2.58 13.16
N GLY A 157 6.71 1.44 13.81
CA GLY A 157 8.02 1.09 14.33
C GLY A 157 8.44 1.83 15.61
N ASN A 158 7.57 2.66 16.20
CA ASN A 158 7.84 3.34 17.47
C ASN A 158 7.77 2.38 18.67
N ASN A 159 8.42 1.23 18.58
CA ASN A 159 8.49 0.22 19.63
C ASN A 159 9.86 -0.44 19.67
N LYS A 160 10.17 -1.12 20.77
CA LYS A 160 11.47 -1.74 21.00
C LYS A 160 11.77 -2.97 20.12
N TYR A 161 10.75 -3.54 19.48
CA TYR A 161 10.88 -4.74 18.64
C TYR A 161 11.21 -4.38 17.18
N CYS A 162 10.89 -3.17 16.73
CA CYS A 162 11.34 -2.67 15.45
C CYS A 162 12.83 -2.32 15.56
N LYS A 163 13.69 -3.03 14.85
CA LYS A 163 15.14 -2.85 14.86
C LYS A 163 15.63 -2.09 13.66
N GLU A 164 15.00 -2.29 12.51
CA GLU A 164 15.44 -1.75 11.24
C GLU A 164 14.27 -1.12 10.49
N PHE A 165 14.59 -0.08 9.75
CA PHE A 165 13.67 0.58 8.83
C PHE A 165 14.21 0.49 7.41
N PHE A 166 13.40 0.00 6.48
CA PHE A 166 13.66 0.06 5.06
C PHE A 166 12.79 1.15 4.46
N MET A 167 13.43 2.22 4.03
CA MET A 167 12.79 3.43 3.51
C MET A 167 13.24 3.70 2.09
N THR A 168 12.43 4.43 1.34
CA THR A 168 12.75 4.83 -0.03
C THR A 168 13.24 6.27 -0.13
N GLU A 169 13.11 7.04 0.95
CA GLU A 169 13.57 8.42 1.06
C GLU A 169 14.14 8.68 2.45
N VAL A 170 15.03 9.67 2.54
CA VAL A 170 15.58 10.14 3.82
C VAL A 170 14.49 10.80 4.64
N ASN A 171 14.43 10.45 5.93
CA ASN A 171 13.47 11.01 6.87
C ASN A 171 14.18 11.33 8.20
N SER A 172 13.85 12.47 8.79
CA SER A 172 14.40 12.95 10.06
C SER A 172 13.49 12.69 11.27
N SER A 173 12.59 11.71 11.16
CA SER A 173 11.65 11.40 12.23
C SER A 173 12.35 10.95 13.52
N PRO A 174 11.95 11.47 14.71
CA PRO A 174 12.43 11.00 16.00
C PRO A 174 12.17 9.49 16.26
N ILE A 175 11.25 8.86 15.54
CA ILE A 175 10.99 7.41 15.63
C ILE A 175 12.22 6.59 15.19
N LEU A 176 13.06 7.16 14.33
CA LEU A 176 14.24 6.51 13.79
C LEU A 176 15.44 6.56 14.73
N GLU A 177 15.36 7.34 15.80
CA GLU A 177 16.45 7.47 16.76
C GLU A 177 16.79 6.12 17.41
N GLY A 178 18.06 5.75 17.37
CA GLY A 178 18.57 4.48 17.89
C GLY A 178 18.19 3.25 17.06
N LYS A 179 17.70 3.42 15.84
CA LYS A 179 17.33 2.35 14.90
C LYS A 179 18.33 2.28 13.73
N ILE A 180 18.44 1.12 13.11
CA ILE A 180 19.16 0.97 11.85
C ILE A 180 18.22 1.41 10.72
N VAL A 181 18.65 2.35 9.91
CA VAL A 181 17.86 2.90 8.80
C VAL A 181 18.56 2.60 7.49
N HIS A 182 17.87 1.86 6.62
CA HIS A 182 18.30 1.59 5.26
C HIS A 182 17.49 2.49 4.34
N VAL A 183 18.15 3.42 3.66
CA VAL A 183 17.51 4.27 2.65
C VAL A 183 17.85 3.71 1.28
N ASN A 184 16.84 3.21 0.59
CA ASN A 184 16.95 2.55 -0.70
C ASN A 184 16.01 3.23 -1.70
N PRO A 185 16.44 4.31 -2.40
CA PRO A 185 15.60 4.96 -3.39
C PRO A 185 15.12 3.97 -4.45
N LEU A 186 13.83 3.97 -4.74
CA LEU A 186 13.24 3.00 -5.67
C LEU A 186 13.90 3.03 -7.05
N GLN A 187 14.27 4.22 -7.55
CA GLN A 187 14.94 4.37 -8.83
C GLN A 187 16.32 3.71 -8.85
N GLU A 188 17.06 3.79 -7.74
CA GLU A 188 18.36 3.13 -7.62
C GLU A 188 18.20 1.60 -7.55
N LEU A 189 17.22 1.11 -6.76
CA LEU A 189 16.91 -0.30 -6.69
C LEU A 189 16.53 -0.86 -8.06
N TRP A 190 15.71 -0.13 -8.82
CA TRP A 190 15.33 -0.51 -10.18
C TRP A 190 16.52 -0.53 -11.12
N ASN A 191 17.32 0.53 -11.17
CA ASN A 191 18.46 0.66 -12.06
C ASN A 191 19.56 -0.39 -11.78
N ASN A 192 19.72 -0.78 -10.51
CA ASN A 192 20.68 -1.82 -10.07
C ASN A 192 20.14 -3.26 -10.26
N SER A 193 18.87 -3.41 -10.56
CA SER A 193 18.27 -4.71 -10.86
C SER A 193 18.58 -5.12 -12.31
N SER A 194 18.90 -6.41 -12.51
CA SER A 194 19.01 -6.95 -13.87
C SER A 194 17.67 -6.88 -14.62
N THR A 195 17.72 -6.92 -15.95
CA THR A 195 16.51 -6.95 -16.78
C THR A 195 15.60 -8.14 -16.41
N ASP A 196 16.18 -9.29 -16.10
CA ASP A 196 15.39 -10.47 -15.69
C ASP A 196 14.71 -10.23 -14.34
N LYS A 197 15.40 -9.63 -13.38
CA LYS A 197 14.81 -9.24 -12.09
C LYS A 197 13.69 -8.22 -12.26
N GLN A 198 13.86 -7.22 -13.13
CA GLN A 198 12.81 -6.26 -13.44
C GLN A 198 11.57 -6.95 -14.04
N ARG A 199 11.75 -7.83 -15.03
CA ARG A 199 10.66 -8.64 -15.62
C ARG A 199 10.00 -9.55 -14.60
N TYR A 200 10.78 -10.18 -13.74
CA TYR A 200 10.27 -10.98 -12.64
C TYR A 200 9.36 -10.17 -11.71
N ILE A 201 9.80 -8.98 -11.27
CA ILE A 201 8.99 -8.10 -10.43
C ILE A 201 7.68 -7.71 -11.15
N LEU A 202 7.76 -7.28 -12.40
CA LEU A 202 6.56 -6.94 -13.19
C LEU A 202 5.59 -8.12 -13.31
N SER A 203 6.09 -9.33 -13.52
CA SER A 203 5.28 -10.54 -13.60
C SER A 203 4.51 -10.84 -12.32
N LYS A 204 5.08 -10.50 -11.13
CA LYS A 204 4.39 -10.64 -9.84
C LYS A 204 3.16 -9.72 -9.72
N TYR A 205 3.12 -8.64 -10.50
CA TYR A 205 1.96 -7.74 -10.61
C TYR A 205 1.08 -8.04 -11.83
N ASN A 206 1.32 -9.17 -12.53
CA ASN A 206 0.64 -9.54 -13.78
C ASN A 206 0.82 -8.47 -14.89
N LEU A 207 1.98 -7.81 -14.92
CA LEU A 207 2.31 -6.81 -15.93
C LEU A 207 3.17 -7.41 -17.02
N TYR A 208 2.72 -7.27 -18.27
CA TYR A 208 3.36 -7.79 -19.46
C TYR A 208 3.52 -6.68 -20.51
N ASP A 209 4.24 -6.96 -21.59
CA ASP A 209 4.54 -5.97 -22.62
C ASP A 209 3.28 -5.33 -23.22
N GLU A 210 2.21 -6.10 -23.45
CA GLU A 210 0.92 -5.62 -23.95
C GLU A 210 0.27 -4.56 -23.04
N ASP A 211 0.46 -4.71 -21.72
CA ASP A 211 -0.01 -3.72 -20.76
C ASP A 211 0.77 -2.43 -20.84
N MET A 212 2.09 -2.57 -21.00
CA MET A 212 2.98 -1.41 -21.14
C MET A 212 2.67 -0.64 -22.42
N ASP A 213 2.39 -1.34 -23.54
CA ASP A 213 2.00 -0.72 -24.80
C ASP A 213 0.65 0.00 -24.68
N THR A 214 -0.31 -0.61 -23.99
CA THR A 214 -1.59 0.02 -23.70
C THR A 214 -1.41 1.32 -22.91
N LEU A 215 -0.59 1.30 -21.86
CA LEU A 215 -0.32 2.47 -21.02
C LEU A 215 0.43 3.56 -21.81
N ARG A 216 1.42 3.22 -22.63
CA ARG A 216 2.18 4.16 -23.47
C ARG A 216 1.33 4.80 -24.56
N SER A 217 0.25 4.15 -24.98
CA SER A 217 -0.61 4.66 -26.06
C SER A 217 -1.42 5.89 -25.67
N LYS A 218 -1.47 6.27 -24.39
CA LYS A 218 -2.29 7.36 -23.86
C LYS A 218 -1.44 8.36 -23.07
N PRO A 219 -1.49 9.65 -23.41
CA PRO A 219 -0.71 10.68 -22.72
C PRO A 219 -1.31 11.14 -21.39
N ILE A 220 -2.60 10.88 -21.14
CA ILE A 220 -3.34 11.40 -19.98
C ILE A 220 -3.88 10.23 -19.15
N ALA A 221 -3.62 10.23 -17.83
CA ALA A 221 -4.16 9.25 -16.91
C ALA A 221 -5.16 9.88 -15.94
N TYR A 222 -6.39 9.37 -15.91
CA TYR A 222 -7.31 9.62 -14.80
C TYR A 222 -7.05 8.61 -13.69
N MET A 223 -6.75 9.10 -12.49
CA MET A 223 -6.44 8.29 -11.31
C MET A 223 -7.67 8.15 -10.43
N SER A 224 -8.27 6.96 -10.39
CA SER A 224 -9.47 6.73 -9.61
C SER A 224 -9.22 6.57 -8.11
N GLN A 225 -10.31 6.66 -7.33
CA GLN A 225 -10.36 6.34 -5.90
C GLN A 225 -11.47 5.32 -5.64
N PRO A 226 -11.32 4.44 -4.63
CA PRO A 226 -12.31 3.42 -4.31
C PRO A 226 -13.48 3.98 -3.47
N ASP A 227 -14.09 5.08 -3.93
CA ASP A 227 -15.08 5.82 -3.16
C ASP A 227 -16.39 5.05 -2.98
N VAL A 228 -16.77 4.24 -3.97
CA VAL A 228 -17.92 3.32 -3.86
C VAL A 228 -17.62 2.19 -2.86
N ASP A 229 -16.41 1.61 -2.93
CA ASP A 229 -16.00 0.54 -2.00
C ASP A 229 -15.87 1.03 -0.57
N ASN A 230 -15.45 2.28 -0.40
CA ASN A 230 -15.38 2.96 0.89
C ASN A 230 -16.77 3.44 1.38
N ARG A 231 -17.84 3.26 0.58
CA ARG A 231 -19.22 3.70 0.85
C ARG A 231 -19.37 5.21 1.03
N LEU A 232 -18.52 5.97 0.37
CA LEU A 232 -18.59 7.43 0.35
C LEU A 232 -19.59 7.90 -0.72
N LEU A 233 -19.55 7.26 -1.90
CA LEU A 233 -20.43 7.55 -3.01
C LEU A 233 -21.25 6.31 -3.40
N SER A 234 -22.45 6.54 -3.93
CA SER A 234 -23.16 5.51 -4.68
C SER A 234 -22.54 5.34 -6.07
N THR A 235 -22.86 4.25 -6.74
CA THR A 235 -22.42 4.00 -8.13
C THR A 235 -22.85 5.12 -9.08
N GLU A 236 -24.06 5.66 -8.91
CA GLU A 236 -24.58 6.76 -9.71
C GLU A 236 -23.85 8.08 -9.43
N GLU A 237 -23.60 8.39 -8.16
CA GLU A 237 -22.81 9.58 -7.78
C GLU A 237 -21.40 9.51 -8.34
N GLN A 238 -20.73 8.34 -8.25
CA GLN A 238 -19.41 8.13 -8.82
C GLN A 238 -19.42 8.34 -10.34
N TYR A 239 -20.39 7.75 -11.04
CA TYR A 239 -20.55 7.94 -12.49
C TYR A 239 -20.69 9.42 -12.84
N ASN A 240 -21.64 10.12 -12.23
CA ASN A 240 -21.95 11.52 -12.52
C ASN A 240 -20.74 12.43 -12.26
N LEU A 241 -20.02 12.19 -11.17
CA LEU A 241 -18.83 12.95 -10.81
C LEU A 241 -17.70 12.75 -11.82
N VAL A 242 -17.39 11.51 -12.15
CA VAL A 242 -16.32 11.19 -13.11
C VAL A 242 -16.69 11.67 -14.52
N ALA A 243 -17.93 11.51 -14.94
CA ALA A 243 -18.41 12.01 -16.23
C ALA A 243 -18.31 13.54 -16.34
N ALA A 244 -18.64 14.27 -15.27
CA ALA A 244 -18.51 15.72 -15.21
C ALA A 244 -17.06 16.19 -15.32
N ILE A 245 -16.10 15.40 -14.81
CA ILE A 245 -14.67 15.68 -14.95
C ILE A 245 -14.19 15.34 -16.37
N LEU A 246 -14.42 14.11 -16.83
CA LEU A 246 -13.83 13.58 -18.05
C LEU A 246 -14.35 14.25 -19.33
N LYS A 247 -15.58 14.83 -19.31
CA LYS A 247 -16.12 15.60 -20.45
C LYS A 247 -15.25 16.79 -20.90
N ASN A 248 -14.34 17.25 -20.03
CA ASN A 248 -13.45 18.37 -20.32
C ASN A 248 -12.18 17.96 -21.09
N TYR A 249 -12.03 16.69 -21.41
CA TYR A 249 -10.84 16.11 -22.02
C TYR A 249 -11.21 15.25 -23.24
N ASP A 250 -10.27 15.12 -24.17
CA ASP A 250 -10.43 14.19 -25.30
C ASP A 250 -10.33 12.74 -24.83
N SER A 251 -11.45 12.03 -24.89
CA SER A 251 -11.55 10.64 -24.46
C SER A 251 -10.58 9.69 -25.18
N SER A 252 -10.17 10.03 -26.42
CA SER A 252 -9.21 9.24 -27.19
C SER A 252 -7.80 9.25 -26.57
N GLN A 253 -7.47 10.28 -25.80
CA GLN A 253 -6.16 10.47 -25.18
C GLN A 253 -6.09 9.99 -23.72
N ILE A 254 -7.22 9.59 -23.15
CA ILE A 254 -7.31 9.24 -21.74
C ILE A 254 -7.20 7.74 -21.53
N ILE A 255 -6.49 7.36 -20.45
CA ILE A 255 -6.60 6.07 -19.82
C ILE A 255 -7.11 6.23 -18.39
N ILE A 256 -8.11 5.45 -17.99
CA ILE A 256 -8.53 5.37 -16.60
C ILE A 256 -7.67 4.34 -15.90
N LYS A 257 -6.77 4.77 -15.01
CA LYS A 257 -5.99 3.91 -14.13
C LYS A 257 -6.74 3.73 -12.83
N THR A 258 -7.29 2.54 -12.61
CA THR A 258 -8.06 2.29 -11.41
C THR A 258 -7.17 2.12 -10.17
N HIS A 259 -7.69 2.55 -9.03
CA HIS A 259 -7.06 2.25 -7.75
C HIS A 259 -7.08 0.73 -7.49
N PRO A 260 -6.04 0.11 -6.89
CA PRO A 260 -6.00 -1.35 -6.68
C PRO A 260 -7.19 -1.96 -5.90
N ARG A 261 -7.94 -1.15 -5.16
CA ARG A 261 -9.13 -1.55 -4.40
C ARG A 261 -10.45 -1.09 -5.01
N ASP A 262 -10.40 -0.35 -6.13
CA ASP A 262 -11.58 0.20 -6.78
C ASP A 262 -12.27 -0.89 -7.61
N THR A 263 -13.54 -1.17 -7.30
CA THR A 263 -14.37 -2.17 -8.00
C THR A 263 -15.44 -1.55 -8.88
N PHE A 264 -15.44 -0.22 -9.05
CA PHE A 264 -16.34 0.45 -9.95
C PHE A 264 -16.05 0.05 -11.42
N ASP A 265 -17.07 -0.36 -12.15
CA ASP A 265 -16.93 -0.85 -13.52
C ASP A 265 -16.82 0.28 -14.54
N TYR A 266 -15.65 0.88 -14.65
CA TYR A 266 -15.37 1.97 -15.61
C TYR A 266 -15.63 1.57 -17.07
N ARG A 267 -15.38 0.31 -17.47
CA ARG A 267 -15.62 -0.14 -18.85
C ARG A 267 -17.09 -0.07 -19.22
N LYS A 268 -17.98 -0.43 -18.28
CA LYS A 268 -19.42 -0.35 -18.49
C LYS A 268 -19.91 1.09 -18.63
N TYR A 269 -19.40 2.00 -17.81
CA TYR A 269 -19.88 3.37 -17.74
C TYR A 269 -19.18 4.33 -18.73
N PHE A 270 -17.97 4.01 -19.15
CA PHE A 270 -17.16 4.82 -20.06
C PHE A 270 -16.61 3.97 -21.22
N PRO A 271 -17.47 3.38 -22.07
CA PRO A 271 -17.07 2.40 -23.09
C PRO A 271 -16.13 2.98 -24.17
N GLY A 272 -16.04 4.32 -24.30
CA GLY A 272 -15.15 5.02 -25.23
C GLY A 272 -13.76 5.33 -24.65
N ILE A 273 -13.48 4.99 -23.38
CA ILE A 273 -12.22 5.31 -22.73
C ILE A 273 -11.46 4.02 -22.39
N THR A 274 -10.17 4.00 -22.63
CA THR A 274 -9.30 2.88 -22.24
C THR A 274 -9.24 2.77 -20.74
N VAL A 275 -9.46 1.55 -20.20
CA VAL A 275 -9.39 1.30 -18.75
C VAL A 275 -8.25 0.33 -18.43
N PHE A 276 -7.37 0.75 -17.54
CA PHE A 276 -6.31 -0.07 -16.98
C PHE A 276 -6.62 -0.38 -15.50
N ASP A 277 -7.10 -1.58 -15.24
CA ASP A 277 -7.58 -2.02 -13.94
C ASP A 277 -6.65 -3.02 -13.23
N LYS A 278 -5.44 -3.23 -13.75
CA LYS A 278 -4.47 -4.06 -13.06
C LYS A 278 -4.02 -3.40 -11.75
N PRO A 279 -3.96 -4.17 -10.66
CA PRO A 279 -3.66 -3.65 -9.33
C PRO A 279 -2.16 -3.42 -9.15
N VAL A 280 -1.68 -2.34 -9.69
CA VAL A 280 -0.29 -1.90 -9.60
C VAL A 280 -0.22 -0.45 -9.13
N ASN A 281 0.79 -0.13 -8.37
CA ASN A 281 1.08 1.24 -7.94
C ASN A 281 1.81 2.03 -9.04
N MET A 282 1.61 3.35 -9.04
CA MET A 282 2.15 4.22 -10.08
C MET A 282 3.67 4.26 -10.09
N GLU A 283 4.29 4.13 -8.93
CA GLU A 283 5.75 4.12 -8.79
C GLU A 283 6.38 2.98 -9.61
N LEU A 284 5.79 1.77 -9.56
CA LEU A 284 6.30 0.66 -10.37
C LEU A 284 6.12 0.90 -11.87
N LEU A 285 4.99 1.46 -12.28
CA LEU A 285 4.76 1.83 -13.68
C LEU A 285 5.76 2.89 -14.16
N ALA A 286 6.02 3.90 -13.34
CA ALA A 286 7.00 4.95 -13.65
C ALA A 286 8.42 4.37 -13.77
N LEU A 287 8.83 3.48 -12.87
CA LEU A 287 10.11 2.77 -12.94
C LEU A 287 10.23 1.94 -14.22
N ALA A 288 9.13 1.30 -14.66
CA ALA A 288 9.04 0.55 -15.90
C ALA A 288 8.97 1.43 -17.16
N GLY A 289 9.16 2.75 -17.01
CA GLY A 289 9.24 3.70 -18.14
C GLY A 289 7.87 4.18 -18.65
N ILE A 290 6.78 3.96 -17.92
CA ILE A 290 5.48 4.53 -18.23
C ILE A 290 5.45 5.99 -17.75
N LYS A 291 5.16 6.89 -18.70
CA LYS A 291 5.10 8.33 -18.43
C LYS A 291 3.81 8.91 -19.00
N PHE A 292 3.11 9.66 -18.17
CA PHE A 292 1.96 10.44 -18.58
C PHE A 292 2.33 11.93 -18.59
N SER A 293 1.94 12.65 -19.61
CA SER A 293 2.12 14.11 -19.67
C SER A 293 1.20 14.84 -18.70
N LYS A 294 0.05 14.18 -18.34
CA LYS A 294 -0.93 14.75 -17.44
C LYS A 294 -1.61 13.68 -16.60
N PHE A 295 -1.82 13.98 -15.34
CA PHE A 295 -2.72 13.27 -14.44
C PHE A 295 -3.98 14.09 -14.18
N ILE A 296 -5.11 13.40 -14.12
CA ILE A 296 -6.39 13.94 -13.66
C ILE A 296 -6.79 13.16 -12.42
N THR A 297 -7.11 13.83 -11.35
CA THR A 297 -7.55 13.15 -10.12
C THR A 297 -8.47 14.01 -9.28
N ILE A 298 -9.33 13.36 -8.50
CA ILE A 298 -10.09 14.03 -7.44
C ILE A 298 -9.14 14.29 -6.26
N CYS A 299 -8.60 13.22 -5.64
CA CYS A 299 -7.76 13.35 -4.45
C CYS A 299 -6.72 12.21 -4.31
N SER A 300 -6.30 11.59 -5.43
CA SER A 300 -5.30 10.52 -5.37
C SER A 300 -3.89 11.07 -5.16
N THR A 301 -3.30 10.77 -4.00
CA THR A 301 -1.93 11.20 -3.67
C THR A 301 -0.85 10.42 -4.43
N SER A 302 -1.20 9.34 -5.13
CA SER A 302 -0.26 8.56 -5.95
C SER A 302 0.38 9.35 -7.10
N VAL A 303 -0.21 10.49 -7.46
CA VAL A 303 0.35 11.40 -8.48
C VAL A 303 1.57 12.19 -7.99
N PHE A 304 1.84 12.21 -6.69
CA PHE A 304 2.93 13.00 -6.12
C PHE A 304 4.25 12.22 -5.95
N GLY A 305 4.20 10.89 -5.96
CA GLY A 305 5.37 10.02 -5.85
C GLY A 305 6.05 9.71 -7.19
N ILE A 306 5.78 10.48 -8.25
CA ILE A 306 6.22 10.19 -9.62
C ILE A 306 7.57 10.87 -9.89
N PRO A 307 8.60 10.12 -10.37
CA PRO A 307 9.95 10.63 -10.49
C PRO A 307 10.20 11.41 -11.81
N TYR A 308 9.17 11.98 -12.43
CA TYR A 308 9.29 12.78 -13.66
C TYR A 308 8.30 13.95 -13.67
N ASP A 309 8.63 14.97 -14.47
CA ASP A 309 7.76 16.13 -14.65
C ASP A 309 6.46 15.77 -15.36
N THR A 310 5.33 16.17 -14.77
CA THR A 310 4.00 15.96 -15.31
C THR A 310 3.05 17.05 -14.85
N GLU A 311 2.01 17.33 -15.62
CA GLU A 311 0.92 18.20 -15.19
C GLU A 311 -0.07 17.42 -14.32
N ILE A 312 -0.66 18.07 -13.32
CA ILE A 312 -1.69 17.47 -12.46
C ILE A 312 -2.90 18.37 -12.43
N ASP A 313 -4.02 17.91 -12.99
CA ASP A 313 -5.32 18.51 -12.83
C ASP A 313 -5.97 17.92 -11.57
N TRP A 314 -5.89 18.69 -10.47
CA TRP A 314 -6.40 18.28 -9.16
C TRP A 314 -7.77 18.92 -8.93
N TYR A 315 -8.81 18.10 -8.82
CA TYR A 315 -10.17 18.58 -8.59
C TYR A 315 -10.50 18.82 -7.12
N GLY A 316 -9.81 18.13 -6.21
CA GLY A 316 -10.04 18.24 -4.77
C GLY A 316 -11.26 17.46 -4.28
N ALA A 317 -11.30 17.19 -2.99
CA ALA A 317 -12.45 16.57 -2.34
C ALA A 317 -13.64 17.55 -2.20
N GLU A 318 -13.37 18.83 -2.35
CA GLU A 318 -14.32 19.96 -2.24
C GLU A 318 -15.43 19.90 -3.28
N ILE A 319 -15.22 19.20 -4.40
CA ILE A 319 -16.24 19.00 -5.44
C ILE A 319 -17.45 18.17 -4.96
N ASN A 320 -17.32 17.47 -3.83
CA ASN A 320 -18.41 16.68 -3.24
C ASN A 320 -18.33 16.69 -1.71
N SER A 321 -19.43 17.05 -1.06
CA SER A 321 -19.45 17.20 0.41
C SER A 321 -19.14 15.91 1.19
N LYS A 322 -19.47 14.73 0.65
CA LYS A 322 -19.14 13.44 1.27
C LYS A 322 -17.65 13.14 1.19
N LEU A 323 -17.03 13.48 0.05
CA LEU A 323 -15.59 13.34 -0.14
C LEU A 323 -14.83 14.33 0.75
N LEU A 324 -15.29 15.58 0.81
CA LEU A 324 -14.70 16.61 1.67
C LEU A 324 -14.75 16.19 3.15
N ALA A 325 -15.88 15.66 3.61
CA ALA A 325 -16.02 15.19 4.99
C ALA A 325 -15.09 14.02 5.33
N HIS A 326 -14.70 13.22 4.33
CA HIS A 326 -13.84 12.05 4.52
C HIS A 326 -12.34 12.37 4.35
N TYR A 327 -11.98 13.07 3.27
CA TYR A 327 -10.59 13.33 2.90
C TYR A 327 -10.05 14.66 3.44
N GLY A 328 -10.95 15.57 3.82
CA GLY A 328 -10.60 16.94 4.22
C GLY A 328 -10.24 17.84 3.05
N GLU A 329 -9.93 19.10 3.37
CA GLU A 329 -9.46 20.08 2.40
C GLU A 329 -8.03 19.78 1.96
N PHE A 330 -7.73 20.13 0.71
CA PHE A 330 -6.38 20.04 0.21
C PHE A 330 -5.47 21.09 0.89
N ASN A 331 -4.33 20.66 1.44
CA ASN A 331 -3.36 21.57 2.03
C ASN A 331 -2.31 22.02 0.99
N PRO A 332 -2.38 23.28 0.50
CA PRO A 332 -1.46 23.77 -0.53
C PRO A 332 0.00 23.95 -0.06
N ASN A 333 0.25 23.89 1.26
CA ASN A 333 1.61 23.99 1.82
C ASN A 333 2.44 22.71 1.67
N ARG A 334 1.87 21.64 1.11
CA ARG A 334 2.67 20.49 0.68
C ARG A 334 3.42 20.88 -0.61
N PRO A 335 4.70 20.47 -0.78
CA PRO A 335 5.53 20.91 -1.90
C PRO A 335 5.14 20.18 -3.20
N TYR A 336 3.99 20.52 -3.76
CA TYR A 336 3.54 20.00 -5.05
C TYR A 336 3.80 21.05 -6.13
N THR A 337 4.89 20.87 -6.87
CA THR A 337 5.19 21.69 -8.03
C THR A 337 4.31 21.27 -9.22
N LYS A 338 3.72 22.24 -9.93
CA LYS A 338 2.89 22.04 -11.14
C LYS A 338 1.50 21.42 -10.94
N MET A 339 0.80 21.77 -9.87
CA MET A 339 -0.59 21.38 -9.68
C MET A 339 -1.55 22.48 -10.14
N HIS A 340 -2.53 22.11 -10.96
CA HIS A 340 -3.64 22.99 -11.35
C HIS A 340 -4.87 22.62 -10.54
N LEU A 341 -5.32 23.52 -9.64
CA LEU A 341 -6.62 23.41 -8.99
C LEU A 341 -7.72 23.68 -10.04
N LYS A 342 -8.73 22.82 -10.14
CA LYS A 342 -9.84 22.90 -11.08
C LYS A 342 -11.17 23.12 -10.37
#